data_1e07897575b5acc4485dde992e29898d
#
_entry.id   1e07897575b5acc4485dde992e29898d
#
_cell.length_a   1.000
_cell.length_b   1.000
_cell.length_c   1.000
_cell.angle_alpha   90.00
_cell.angle_beta   90.00
_cell.angle_gamma   90.00
#
_symmetry.space_group_name_H-M   'P 1'
#
loop_
_entity.id
_entity.type
_entity.pdbx_description
1 polymer ?
#
loop_
_entity_poly.entity_id
_entity_poly.type
_entity_poly.pdbx_seq_one_letter_code
_entity_poly.pdbx_strand_id
1 'polypeptide(L)'
;MKTNNNQQSIHKTWYIGLVILLGLISIFSIAKLGSANDYLLEINRGTLYLEDTTNSLSIEQLRNYQNSQWSEETSEVLAYGMSKHPYWFKFFLPNNLSDTPKILEVDYVMLDKVDIWFFSSGKLISEYHEGDSYPFSNRQIESEKLLFPVPESEQRISVIVKVETTGTLKVPLRVWDEKQYLIYSGEQNLLLGLFFGFMVAMALSNLFFYVSTRNPSFLSYSFYVVSVALTLATMHGVGFKYLWPDWVWLQSRSVGIFATLTILFACVCTRQLLEVYKHSQNLDRLLKYAIWWISLSVLASLIVPYYYYIMYFLVALCFSSLLVFIVSLLLMWRGVKLARLYLLAWSVLIVAGFLAGLESSNLLDINIPAQYFVMLGAAIETFMLAFVLVISYTIQRDEQYQNQELALLEERMAREAQEKALKLKEEAQESLEYSVQERTLELEIALRELSETNNELEQQTRTDSLTGIRNRKHFDKKFQAEARRCRRERSDLSLIMLDIDHFKNVNDTYGHVAGDEVIKHVAKVLKQNLKRTTDDACRYGGEEFALILPNTDFDGARSLGEKLREIIENTVTEVDGLQLKVTISVGVASTVVSGVDDEKSLLESADKALYQAKRDGRNRVRSIHLHPRDIV
;
A
#
# COMPACT_ATOMS: atom_id res chain seq x y z
N MET A 1 -32.57 -11.90 -18.15
CA MET A 1 -32.58 -11.12 -16.90
C MET A 1 -32.96 -11.90 -15.62
N LYS A 2 -33.83 -12.91 -15.63
CA LYS A 2 -34.17 -13.70 -14.42
C LYS A 2 -33.09 -14.68 -13.93
N THR A 3 -32.25 -15.20 -14.79
CA THR A 3 -31.16 -16.15 -14.43
C THR A 3 -30.00 -15.50 -13.69
N ASN A 4 -29.66 -14.25 -13.97
CA ASN A 4 -28.60 -13.51 -13.30
C ASN A 4 -28.95 -13.14 -11.84
N ASN A 5 -30.22 -12.87 -11.54
CA ASN A 5 -30.66 -12.54 -10.18
C ASN A 5 -30.58 -13.74 -9.22
N ASN A 6 -30.81 -14.96 -9.71
CA ASN A 6 -30.72 -16.17 -8.89
C ASN A 6 -29.29 -16.54 -8.56
N GLN A 7 -28.33 -16.40 -9.50
CA GLN A 7 -26.91 -16.65 -9.22
C GLN A 7 -26.34 -15.62 -8.22
N GLN A 8 -26.70 -14.34 -8.34
CA GLN A 8 -26.27 -13.33 -7.37
C GLN A 8 -26.85 -13.56 -5.96
N SER A 9 -28.08 -14.09 -5.87
CA SER A 9 -28.71 -14.43 -4.58
C SER A 9 -28.01 -15.62 -3.91
N ILE A 10 -27.68 -16.66 -4.68
CA ILE A 10 -26.98 -17.86 -4.18
C ILE A 10 -25.57 -17.50 -3.68
N HIS A 11 -24.81 -16.71 -4.41
CA HIS A 11 -23.49 -16.26 -3.97
C HIS A 11 -23.54 -15.41 -2.69
N LYS A 12 -24.57 -14.55 -2.53
CA LYS A 12 -24.77 -13.79 -1.28
C LYS A 12 -25.00 -14.68 -0.07
N THR A 13 -25.82 -15.72 -0.22
CA THR A 13 -26.17 -16.63 0.88
C THR A 13 -24.98 -17.46 1.33
N TRP A 14 -24.20 -17.99 0.39
CA TRP A 14 -22.97 -18.74 0.68
C TRP A 14 -21.91 -17.87 1.38
N TYR A 15 -21.77 -16.63 0.95
CA TYR A 15 -20.83 -15.69 1.56
C TYR A 15 -21.19 -15.35 3.01
N ILE A 16 -22.46 -15.04 3.28
CA ILE A 16 -22.94 -14.79 4.65
C ILE A 16 -22.71 -16.04 5.51
N GLY A 17 -23.02 -17.23 5.00
CA GLY A 17 -22.75 -18.48 5.69
C GLY A 17 -21.28 -18.69 6.03
N LEU A 18 -20.37 -18.37 5.10
CA LEU A 18 -18.93 -18.50 5.32
C LEU A 18 -18.40 -17.49 6.36
N VAL A 19 -18.86 -16.24 6.34
CA VAL A 19 -18.52 -15.22 7.35
C VAL A 19 -18.99 -15.64 8.73
N ILE A 20 -20.23 -16.14 8.83
CA ILE A 20 -20.79 -16.64 10.09
C ILE A 20 -19.97 -17.84 10.59
N LEU A 21 -19.62 -18.76 9.70
CA LEU A 21 -18.82 -19.96 10.04
C LEU A 21 -17.42 -19.55 10.56
N LEU A 22 -16.74 -18.64 9.87
CA LEU A 22 -15.45 -18.12 10.30
C LEU A 22 -15.55 -17.38 11.64
N GLY A 23 -16.59 -16.57 11.82
CA GLY A 23 -16.88 -15.90 13.09
C GLY A 23 -17.12 -16.91 14.23
N LEU A 24 -17.90 -17.95 13.98
CA LEU A 24 -18.17 -19.01 14.98
C LEU A 24 -16.92 -19.81 15.32
N ILE A 25 -16.10 -20.19 14.34
CA ILE A 25 -14.82 -20.88 14.57
C ILE A 25 -13.90 -19.99 15.42
N SER A 26 -13.81 -18.71 15.11
CA SER A 26 -12.97 -17.77 15.85
C SER A 26 -13.49 -17.53 17.26
N ILE A 27 -14.79 -17.38 17.47
CA ILE A 27 -15.42 -17.27 18.80
C ILE A 27 -15.18 -18.54 19.61
N PHE A 28 -15.35 -19.72 19.01
CA PHE A 28 -15.10 -21.00 19.67
C PHE A 28 -13.62 -21.15 20.09
N SER A 29 -12.70 -20.76 19.20
CA SER A 29 -11.26 -20.80 19.52
C SER A 29 -10.89 -19.84 20.66
N ILE A 30 -11.46 -18.65 20.69
CA ILE A 30 -11.26 -17.66 21.76
C ILE A 30 -11.90 -18.13 23.08
N ALA A 31 -13.11 -18.70 23.02
CA ALA A 31 -13.78 -19.25 24.20
C ALA A 31 -12.95 -20.41 24.83
N LYS A 32 -12.32 -21.22 23.98
CA LYS A 32 -11.43 -22.30 24.45
C LYS A 32 -10.16 -21.76 25.12
N LEU A 33 -9.61 -20.65 24.63
CA LEU A 33 -8.50 -19.94 25.27
C LEU A 33 -8.88 -19.39 26.66
N GLY A 34 -10.10 -18.89 26.83
CA GLY A 34 -10.62 -18.45 28.12
C GLY A 34 -10.85 -19.59 29.12
N SER A 35 -11.18 -20.81 28.64
CA SER A 35 -11.39 -21.98 29.50
C SER A 35 -10.10 -22.61 30.03
N ALA A 36 -8.94 -22.22 29.49
CA ALA A 36 -7.64 -22.68 30.00
C ALA A 36 -7.27 -22.11 31.38
N ASN A 37 -8.13 -21.25 31.95
CA ASN A 37 -7.94 -20.66 33.27
C ASN A 37 -8.00 -21.69 34.43
N ASP A 38 -8.60 -22.86 34.23
CA ASP A 38 -8.72 -23.89 35.28
C ASP A 38 -7.37 -24.51 35.71
N TYR A 39 -6.31 -24.23 34.98
CA TYR A 39 -4.97 -24.79 35.21
C TYR A 39 -3.94 -23.76 35.68
N LEU A 40 -4.36 -22.50 35.88
CA LEU A 40 -3.50 -21.38 36.21
C LEU A 40 -3.53 -21.06 37.70
N LEU A 41 -2.35 -20.90 38.29
CA LEU A 41 -2.17 -20.13 39.49
C LEU A 41 -1.98 -18.67 39.11
N GLU A 42 -2.99 -17.83 39.28
CA GLU A 42 -2.86 -16.37 39.22
C GLU A 42 -2.37 -15.81 40.55
N ILE A 43 -1.34 -14.96 40.47
CA ILE A 43 -0.67 -14.41 41.66
C ILE A 43 -0.93 -12.90 41.76
N ASN A 44 -1.82 -12.36 40.99
CA ASN A 44 -2.03 -10.92 40.91
C ASN A 44 -2.60 -10.35 42.23
N ARG A 45 -3.61 -11.01 42.82
CA ARG A 45 -4.22 -10.62 44.09
C ARG A 45 -3.26 -10.84 45.26
N GLY A 46 -3.08 -9.81 46.10
CA GLY A 46 -2.15 -9.87 47.24
C GLY A 46 -0.68 -9.67 46.84
N THR A 47 -0.41 -9.36 45.57
CA THR A 47 0.92 -8.92 45.15
C THR A 47 1.20 -7.53 45.73
N LEU A 48 2.35 -7.36 46.31
CA LEU A 48 2.81 -6.08 46.83
C LEU A 48 3.46 -5.30 45.66
N TYR A 49 3.11 -4.02 45.55
CA TYR A 49 3.72 -3.16 44.51
C TYR A 49 4.27 -1.86 45.11
N LEU A 50 5.21 -1.26 44.39
CA LEU A 50 5.84 0.02 44.72
C LEU A 50 6.21 0.77 43.43
N GLU A 51 5.77 2.02 43.30
CA GLU A 51 6.22 2.92 42.23
C GLU A 51 7.53 3.60 42.64
N ASP A 52 8.59 3.43 41.85
CA ASP A 52 9.87 4.10 42.06
C ASP A 52 9.91 5.46 41.37
N THR A 53 9.30 6.47 41.98
CA THR A 53 9.24 7.85 41.46
C THR A 53 10.60 8.52 41.34
N THR A 54 11.63 7.99 42.03
CA THR A 54 12.99 8.53 42.01
C THR A 54 13.90 7.83 41.01
N ASN A 55 13.47 6.70 40.47
CA ASN A 55 14.24 5.80 39.61
C ASN A 55 15.62 5.44 40.22
N SER A 56 15.68 5.31 41.53
CA SER A 56 16.92 5.11 42.27
C SER A 56 16.93 3.88 43.16
N LEU A 57 15.80 3.18 43.28
CA LEU A 57 15.70 1.99 44.12
C LEU A 57 16.47 0.82 43.53
N SER A 58 17.28 0.18 44.39
CA SER A 58 18.00 -1.04 44.05
C SER A 58 17.38 -2.26 44.70
N ILE A 59 17.63 -3.45 44.14
CA ILE A 59 17.16 -4.73 44.69
C ILE A 59 17.67 -4.93 46.12
N GLU A 60 18.91 -4.48 46.44
CA GLU A 60 19.51 -4.59 47.75
C GLU A 60 18.76 -3.76 48.80
N GLN A 61 18.28 -2.58 48.46
CA GLN A 61 17.45 -1.73 49.32
C GLN A 61 16.08 -2.37 49.56
N LEU A 62 15.41 -2.79 48.49
CA LEU A 62 14.06 -3.34 48.51
C LEU A 62 13.97 -4.67 49.26
N ARG A 63 15.04 -5.43 49.29
CA ARG A 63 15.15 -6.66 50.07
C ARG A 63 14.93 -6.42 51.57
N ASN A 64 15.38 -5.26 52.07
CA ASN A 64 15.29 -4.87 53.44
C ASN A 64 14.01 -4.08 53.77
N TYR A 65 13.17 -3.74 52.77
CA TYR A 65 11.92 -3.03 52.98
C TYR A 65 10.91 -3.89 53.72
N GLN A 66 10.31 -3.32 54.75
CA GLN A 66 9.18 -3.95 55.47
C GLN A 66 7.94 -3.95 54.55
N ASN A 67 7.05 -4.93 54.72
CA ASN A 67 5.82 -5.00 53.93
C ASN A 67 4.94 -3.75 54.06
N SER A 68 5.05 -3.00 55.14
CA SER A 68 4.35 -1.74 55.36
C SER A 68 4.75 -0.61 54.40
N GLN A 69 5.88 -0.76 53.70
CA GLN A 69 6.37 0.21 52.70
C GLN A 69 5.88 -0.11 51.30
N TRP A 70 5.23 -1.25 51.12
CA TRP A 70 4.62 -1.69 49.87
C TRP A 70 3.11 -1.45 49.92
N SER A 71 2.52 -1.16 48.78
CA SER A 71 1.06 -1.15 48.60
C SER A 71 0.61 -2.55 48.18
N GLU A 72 -0.51 -3.01 48.73
CA GLU A 72 -1.08 -4.30 48.39
C GLU A 72 -2.10 -4.13 47.24
N GLU A 73 -1.97 -4.95 46.19
CA GLU A 73 -2.89 -4.94 45.06
C GLU A 73 -4.14 -5.75 45.40
N THR A 74 -5.28 -5.12 45.16
CA THR A 74 -6.60 -5.72 45.40
C THR A 74 -7.29 -6.17 44.10
N SER A 75 -6.82 -5.66 42.94
CA SER A 75 -7.37 -6.02 41.63
C SER A 75 -6.84 -7.36 41.14
N GLU A 76 -7.62 -7.99 40.26
CA GLU A 76 -7.21 -9.24 39.62
C GLU A 76 -6.20 -9.01 38.48
N VAL A 77 -6.02 -7.78 38.05
CA VAL A 77 -5.09 -7.43 36.98
C VAL A 77 -4.18 -6.28 37.41
N LEU A 78 -2.86 -6.52 37.33
CA LEU A 78 -1.85 -5.50 37.56
C LEU A 78 -1.75 -4.56 36.35
N ALA A 79 -2.51 -3.46 36.36
CA ALA A 79 -2.55 -2.50 35.26
C ALA A 79 -2.53 -1.06 35.77
N TYR A 80 -1.47 -0.33 35.49
CA TYR A 80 -1.21 1.02 36.04
C TYR A 80 -1.20 2.11 34.94
N GLY A 81 -1.66 1.79 33.73
CA GLY A 81 -1.67 2.73 32.61
C GLY A 81 -0.27 3.03 32.07
N MET A 82 -0.07 4.25 31.60
CA MET A 82 1.25 4.70 31.12
C MET A 82 2.01 5.36 32.26
N SER A 83 3.16 4.81 32.62
CA SER A 83 4.05 5.37 33.65
C SER A 83 5.42 5.71 33.08
N LYS A 84 6.06 6.74 33.67
CA LYS A 84 7.47 7.08 33.42
C LYS A 84 8.41 6.47 34.43
N HIS A 85 7.84 5.92 35.53
CA HIS A 85 8.60 5.40 36.62
C HIS A 85 8.58 3.88 36.61
N PRO A 86 9.66 3.23 37.04
CA PRO A 86 9.69 1.80 37.25
C PRO A 86 8.70 1.38 38.35
N TYR A 87 8.11 0.23 38.14
CA TYR A 87 7.29 -0.42 39.16
C TYR A 87 7.97 -1.68 39.66
N TRP A 88 7.92 -1.89 40.96
CA TRP A 88 8.42 -3.05 41.62
C TRP A 88 7.24 -3.86 42.15
N PHE A 89 7.27 -5.17 41.95
CA PHE A 89 6.28 -6.12 42.44
C PHE A 89 6.95 -7.16 43.31
N LYS A 90 6.29 -7.55 44.41
CA LYS A 90 6.78 -8.57 45.33
C LYS A 90 5.66 -9.52 45.65
N PHE A 91 5.89 -10.80 45.47
CA PHE A 91 4.95 -11.85 45.79
C PHE A 91 5.68 -13.11 46.24
N PHE A 92 4.91 -14.08 46.73
CA PHE A 92 5.43 -15.34 47.21
C PHE A 92 4.78 -16.47 46.44
N LEU A 93 5.60 -17.41 46.00
CA LEU A 93 5.11 -18.64 45.37
C LEU A 93 4.63 -19.61 46.48
N PRO A 94 3.50 -20.32 46.27
CA PRO A 94 3.01 -21.29 47.24
C PRO A 94 3.96 -22.48 47.40
N ASN A 95 4.06 -23.05 48.62
CA ASN A 95 4.95 -24.18 48.91
C ASN A 95 4.51 -25.51 48.28
N ASN A 96 3.24 -25.63 47.87
CA ASN A 96 2.64 -26.88 47.33
C ASN A 96 2.71 -26.96 45.79
N LEU A 97 3.68 -26.31 45.19
CA LEU A 97 3.94 -26.50 43.78
C LEU A 97 4.42 -27.95 43.58
N SER A 98 3.70 -28.75 42.77
CA SER A 98 4.01 -30.15 42.48
C SER A 98 5.48 -30.35 42.07
N ASP A 99 5.99 -31.57 42.12
CA ASP A 99 7.39 -31.98 41.78
C ASP A 99 7.79 -31.71 40.30
N THR A 100 6.99 -30.97 39.56
CA THR A 100 7.21 -30.65 38.15
C THR A 100 7.84 -29.28 37.99
N PRO A 101 8.70 -29.06 36.99
CA PRO A 101 9.25 -27.73 36.67
C PRO A 101 8.14 -26.69 36.44
N LYS A 102 8.37 -25.49 36.93
CA LYS A 102 7.42 -24.36 36.87
C LYS A 102 7.98 -23.24 36.03
N ILE A 103 7.07 -22.52 35.37
CA ILE A 103 7.35 -21.35 34.56
C ILE A 103 6.52 -20.17 35.11
N LEU A 104 7.17 -19.07 35.38
CA LEU A 104 6.53 -17.78 35.63
C LEU A 104 6.35 -17.08 34.27
N GLU A 105 5.11 -16.81 33.91
CA GLU A 105 4.75 -16.04 32.72
C GLU A 105 4.40 -14.60 33.12
N VAL A 106 4.94 -13.62 32.38
CA VAL A 106 4.42 -12.27 32.32
C VAL A 106 3.69 -12.13 30.99
N ASP A 107 2.35 -12.21 31.03
CA ASP A 107 1.50 -12.29 29.82
C ASP A 107 1.26 -10.90 29.21
N TYR A 108 2.33 -10.12 29.03
CA TYR A 108 2.31 -8.87 28.28
C TYR A 108 3.67 -8.66 27.60
N VAL A 109 3.69 -8.81 26.29
CA VAL A 109 4.93 -8.92 25.47
C VAL A 109 5.64 -7.59 25.28
N MET A 110 4.92 -6.45 25.46
CA MET A 110 5.39 -5.11 25.09
C MET A 110 5.97 -4.35 26.29
N LEU A 111 6.64 -5.05 27.19
CA LEU A 111 7.39 -4.44 28.29
C LEU A 111 8.84 -4.20 27.88
N ASP A 112 9.32 -2.97 28.09
CA ASP A 112 10.67 -2.57 27.65
C ASP A 112 11.74 -3.36 28.43
N LYS A 113 11.60 -3.45 29.78
CA LYS A 113 12.50 -4.22 30.63
C LYS A 113 11.72 -4.89 31.75
N VAL A 114 12.01 -6.15 31.97
CA VAL A 114 11.49 -6.97 33.05
C VAL A 114 12.65 -7.67 33.72
N ASP A 115 12.99 -7.23 34.93
CA ASP A 115 14.04 -7.83 35.76
C ASP A 115 13.38 -8.63 36.86
N ILE A 116 13.74 -9.88 37.04
CA ILE A 116 13.15 -10.80 38.03
C ILE A 116 14.24 -11.41 38.89
N TRP A 117 14.00 -11.40 40.22
CA TRP A 117 14.87 -12.03 41.18
C TRP A 117 14.09 -13.03 42.03
N PHE A 118 14.61 -14.25 42.13
CA PHE A 118 14.07 -15.32 42.94
C PHE A 118 14.91 -15.50 44.23
N PHE A 119 14.27 -15.41 45.36
CA PHE A 119 14.91 -15.58 46.66
C PHE A 119 14.32 -16.77 47.41
N SER A 120 15.15 -17.59 48.06
CA SER A 120 14.77 -18.59 49.05
C SER A 120 15.50 -18.35 50.33
N SER A 121 14.78 -18.29 51.44
CA SER A 121 15.33 -17.96 52.78
C SER A 121 16.20 -16.71 52.75
N GLY A 122 15.82 -15.73 51.96
CA GLY A 122 16.55 -14.49 51.85
C GLY A 122 17.84 -14.54 51.01
N LYS A 123 18.21 -15.66 50.39
CA LYS A 123 19.33 -15.77 49.47
C LYS A 123 18.83 -15.70 48.05
N LEU A 124 19.55 -14.96 47.18
CA LEU A 124 19.28 -14.95 45.76
C LEU A 124 19.60 -16.32 45.15
N ILE A 125 18.65 -16.91 44.43
CA ILE A 125 18.80 -18.19 43.73
C ILE A 125 19.08 -17.96 42.24
N SER A 126 18.28 -17.12 41.62
CA SER A 126 18.40 -16.79 40.20
C SER A 126 17.89 -15.38 39.93
N GLU A 127 18.42 -14.80 38.86
CA GLU A 127 18.00 -13.52 38.32
C GLU A 127 17.92 -13.59 36.80
N TYR A 128 16.98 -12.86 36.23
CA TYR A 128 16.73 -12.80 34.81
C TYR A 128 16.43 -11.36 34.38
N HIS A 129 16.94 -10.99 33.19
CA HIS A 129 16.77 -9.66 32.61
C HIS A 129 16.26 -9.82 31.18
N GLU A 130 14.98 -9.58 30.98
CA GLU A 130 14.31 -9.74 29.69
C GLU A 130 13.45 -8.49 29.37
N GLY A 131 12.86 -8.48 28.21
CA GLY A 131 12.03 -7.38 27.71
C GLY A 131 12.32 -7.10 26.24
N ASP A 132 11.57 -6.19 25.65
CA ASP A 132 11.73 -5.86 24.24
C ASP A 132 12.84 -4.82 23.96
N SER A 133 13.45 -4.28 24.99
CA SER A 133 14.66 -3.47 24.93
C SER A 133 15.97 -4.29 24.92
N TYR A 134 15.88 -5.61 25.06
CA TYR A 134 17.00 -6.54 24.91
C TYR A 134 16.83 -7.37 23.64
N PRO A 135 17.92 -7.86 23.01
CA PRO A 135 17.83 -8.81 21.91
C PRO A 135 17.03 -10.04 22.30
N PHE A 136 16.29 -10.62 21.36
CA PHE A 136 15.46 -11.80 21.62
C PHE A 136 16.29 -12.98 22.14
N SER A 137 17.55 -13.08 21.69
CA SER A 137 18.51 -14.11 22.12
C SER A 137 18.84 -14.08 23.63
N ASN A 138 18.52 -12.99 24.35
CA ASN A 138 18.70 -12.92 25.80
C ASN A 138 17.63 -13.72 26.58
N ARG A 139 16.52 -14.11 25.93
CA ARG A 139 15.45 -14.85 26.59
C ARG A 139 15.91 -16.24 26.99
N GLN A 140 15.62 -16.62 28.23
CA GLN A 140 15.93 -17.96 28.75
C GLN A 140 15.10 -19.05 28.09
N ILE A 141 13.85 -18.74 27.77
CA ILE A 141 12.95 -19.63 27.05
C ILE A 141 12.58 -18.93 25.75
N GLU A 142 12.84 -19.59 24.62
CA GLU A 142 12.53 -19.05 23.27
C GLU A 142 11.02 -19.00 23.02
N SER A 143 10.35 -18.07 23.67
CA SER A 143 8.91 -17.83 23.52
C SER A 143 8.65 -16.38 23.09
N GLU A 144 7.56 -16.17 22.35
CA GLU A 144 7.02 -14.84 22.08
C GLU A 144 6.60 -14.10 23.34
N LYS A 145 6.26 -14.83 24.42
CA LYS A 145 5.94 -14.29 25.73
C LYS A 145 7.17 -14.24 26.63
N LEU A 146 7.10 -13.46 27.71
CA LEU A 146 8.16 -13.37 28.73
C LEU A 146 7.98 -14.52 29.71
N LEU A 147 8.88 -15.50 29.66
CA LEU A 147 8.83 -16.74 30.42
C LEU A 147 10.11 -16.94 31.23
N PHE A 148 9.95 -17.13 32.51
CA PHE A 148 11.05 -17.27 33.44
C PHE A 148 10.99 -18.64 34.13
N PRO A 149 12.02 -19.48 34.06
CA PRO A 149 12.05 -20.73 34.79
C PRO A 149 12.10 -20.45 36.29
N VAL A 150 11.19 -21.08 37.01
CA VAL A 150 11.14 -20.98 38.48
C VAL A 150 12.16 -21.96 39.04
N PRO A 151 13.13 -21.50 39.86
CA PRO A 151 14.12 -22.39 40.45
C PRO A 151 13.48 -23.36 41.47
N GLU A 152 13.98 -24.58 41.53
CA GLU A 152 13.56 -25.56 42.51
C GLU A 152 14.02 -25.12 43.94
N SER A 153 13.13 -25.22 44.90
CA SER A 153 13.44 -24.92 46.31
C SER A 153 12.47 -25.65 47.23
N GLU A 154 13.01 -26.25 48.29
CA GLU A 154 12.21 -26.86 49.36
C GLU A 154 11.50 -25.81 50.22
N GLN A 155 11.96 -24.56 50.14
CA GLN A 155 11.45 -23.46 50.96
C GLN A 155 10.64 -22.48 50.07
N ARG A 156 9.81 -21.68 50.78
CA ARG A 156 8.99 -20.66 50.11
C ARG A 156 9.86 -19.69 49.28
N ILE A 157 9.54 -19.55 48.03
CA ILE A 157 10.23 -18.63 47.13
C ILE A 157 9.55 -17.26 47.19
N SER A 158 10.34 -16.22 47.44
CA SER A 158 9.93 -14.82 47.25
C SER A 158 10.42 -14.33 45.90
N VAL A 159 9.55 -13.74 45.12
CA VAL A 159 9.85 -13.17 43.83
C VAL A 159 9.74 -11.66 43.89
N ILE A 160 10.74 -10.97 43.37
CA ILE A 160 10.72 -9.52 43.17
C ILE A 160 10.87 -9.28 41.69
N VAL A 161 9.98 -8.46 41.12
CA VAL A 161 9.94 -8.10 39.71
C VAL A 161 10.05 -6.61 39.58
N LYS A 162 10.95 -6.11 38.77
CA LYS A 162 11.04 -4.71 38.36
C LYS A 162 10.59 -4.60 36.91
N VAL A 163 9.69 -3.68 36.65
CA VAL A 163 9.19 -3.43 35.28
C VAL A 163 9.39 -1.97 34.90
N GLU A 164 10.05 -1.77 33.79
CA GLU A 164 10.16 -0.46 33.15
C GLU A 164 9.50 -0.55 31.77
N THR A 165 8.64 0.40 31.44
CA THR A 165 8.04 0.48 30.12
C THR A 165 7.70 1.92 29.74
N THR A 166 7.89 2.24 28.46
CA THR A 166 7.45 3.51 27.86
C THR A 166 6.01 3.44 27.34
N GLY A 167 5.44 2.24 27.30
CA GLY A 167 4.07 1.94 26.90
C GLY A 167 3.11 1.80 28.07
N THR A 168 2.09 0.97 27.91
CA THR A 168 1.14 0.63 28.98
C THR A 168 1.76 -0.37 29.94
N LEU A 169 1.75 -0.03 31.23
CA LEU A 169 2.22 -0.93 32.28
C LEU A 169 1.11 -1.89 32.67
N LYS A 170 1.15 -3.10 32.12
CA LYS A 170 0.26 -4.21 32.44
C LYS A 170 1.13 -5.45 32.70
N VAL A 171 1.00 -6.06 33.89
CA VAL A 171 1.91 -7.14 34.32
C VAL A 171 1.09 -8.33 34.85
N PRO A 172 0.34 -9.04 33.97
CA PRO A 172 -0.39 -10.24 34.40
C PRO A 172 0.62 -11.34 34.74
N LEU A 173 0.64 -11.77 36.00
CA LEU A 173 1.55 -12.77 36.51
C LEU A 173 0.84 -14.12 36.60
N ARG A 174 1.36 -15.13 35.93
CA ARG A 174 0.83 -16.49 35.91
C ARG A 174 1.94 -17.49 36.17
N VAL A 175 1.66 -18.50 37.01
CA VAL A 175 2.58 -19.61 37.19
C VAL A 175 1.98 -20.85 36.59
N TRP A 176 2.74 -21.45 35.71
CA TRP A 176 2.38 -22.63 34.97
C TRP A 176 3.19 -23.85 35.43
N ASP A 177 2.57 -25.02 35.32
CA ASP A 177 3.29 -26.25 35.17
C ASP A 177 3.85 -26.32 33.72
N GLU A 178 5.10 -26.71 33.54
CA GLU A 178 5.75 -26.73 32.22
C GLU A 178 4.97 -27.54 31.19
N LYS A 179 4.44 -28.69 31.58
CA LYS A 179 3.65 -29.56 30.68
C LYS A 179 2.33 -28.89 30.29
N GLN A 180 1.67 -28.24 31.24
CA GLN A 180 0.41 -27.52 30.98
C GLN A 180 0.67 -26.32 30.09
N TYR A 181 1.76 -25.58 30.33
CA TYR A 181 2.18 -24.49 29.47
C TYR A 181 2.44 -24.95 28.03
N LEU A 182 3.12 -26.09 27.83
CA LEU A 182 3.37 -26.62 26.49
C LEU A 182 2.07 -26.95 25.73
N ILE A 183 1.06 -27.47 26.40
CA ILE A 183 -0.27 -27.72 25.79
C ILE A 183 -0.92 -26.39 25.41
N TYR A 184 -0.98 -25.46 26.36
CA TYR A 184 -1.57 -24.14 26.16
C TYR A 184 -0.87 -23.34 25.05
N SER A 185 0.46 -23.29 25.07
CA SER A 185 1.23 -22.59 24.04
C SER A 185 1.06 -23.23 22.66
N GLY A 186 0.94 -24.57 22.60
CA GLY A 186 0.63 -25.29 21.37
C GLY A 186 -0.70 -24.86 20.73
N GLU A 187 -1.76 -24.73 21.56
CA GLU A 187 -3.07 -24.24 21.07
C GLU A 187 -3.01 -22.78 20.62
N GLN A 188 -2.30 -21.93 21.37
CA GLN A 188 -2.10 -20.52 20.98
C GLN A 188 -1.29 -20.39 19.69
N ASN A 189 -0.20 -21.14 19.56
CA ASN A 189 0.63 -21.11 18.37
C ASN A 189 -0.11 -21.62 17.14
N LEU A 190 -0.99 -22.61 17.29
CA LEU A 190 -1.87 -23.06 16.21
C LEU A 190 -2.82 -21.92 15.77
N LEU A 191 -3.46 -21.23 16.71
CA LEU A 191 -4.36 -20.13 16.43
C LEU A 191 -3.63 -18.97 15.72
N LEU A 192 -2.47 -18.58 16.25
CA LEU A 192 -1.62 -17.54 15.64
C LEU A 192 -1.14 -17.95 14.25
N GLY A 193 -0.71 -19.21 14.09
CA GLY A 193 -0.28 -19.73 12.81
C GLY A 193 -1.40 -19.73 11.76
N LEU A 194 -2.62 -20.13 12.14
CA LEU A 194 -3.80 -20.05 11.26
C LEU A 194 -4.13 -18.60 10.89
N PHE A 195 -4.11 -17.71 11.86
CA PHE A 195 -4.37 -16.29 11.62
C PHE A 195 -3.32 -15.66 10.68
N PHE A 196 -2.04 -15.79 10.99
CA PHE A 196 -0.99 -15.20 10.15
C PHE A 196 -0.92 -15.88 8.78
N GLY A 197 -1.14 -17.21 8.71
CA GLY A 197 -1.27 -17.92 7.45
C GLY A 197 -2.43 -17.40 6.59
N PHE A 198 -3.58 -17.14 7.21
CA PHE A 198 -4.71 -16.48 6.53
C PHE A 198 -4.33 -15.07 6.02
N MET A 199 -3.70 -14.23 6.84
CA MET A 199 -3.30 -12.88 6.44
C MET A 199 -2.31 -12.89 5.29
N VAL A 200 -1.31 -13.78 5.33
CA VAL A 200 -0.34 -13.97 4.24
C VAL A 200 -1.04 -14.44 2.95
N ALA A 201 -1.93 -15.41 3.05
CA ALA A 201 -2.70 -15.89 1.90
C ALA A 201 -3.54 -14.78 1.28
N MET A 202 -4.19 -13.95 2.11
CA MET A 202 -4.96 -12.78 1.67
C MET A 202 -4.08 -11.74 0.99
N ALA A 203 -2.92 -11.43 1.55
CA ALA A 203 -1.98 -10.47 0.96
C ALA A 203 -1.45 -10.96 -0.40
N LEU A 204 -1.01 -12.22 -0.47
CA LEU A 204 -0.47 -12.82 -1.69
C LEU A 204 -1.53 -12.96 -2.79
N SER A 205 -2.75 -13.40 -2.44
CA SER A 205 -3.84 -13.51 -3.42
C SER A 205 -4.19 -12.15 -4.03
N ASN A 206 -4.25 -11.10 -3.22
CA ASN A 206 -4.51 -9.75 -3.71
C ASN A 206 -3.34 -9.17 -4.51
N LEU A 207 -2.10 -9.48 -4.14
CA LEU A 207 -0.93 -9.15 -4.94
C LEU A 207 -0.96 -9.84 -6.30
N PHE A 208 -1.35 -11.12 -6.35
CA PHE A 208 -1.56 -11.85 -7.60
C PHE A 208 -2.65 -11.20 -8.47
N PHE A 209 -3.78 -10.81 -7.87
CA PHE A 209 -4.82 -10.09 -8.60
C PHE A 209 -4.32 -8.74 -9.12
N TYR A 210 -3.50 -8.01 -8.36
CA TYR A 210 -2.86 -6.79 -8.86
C TYR A 210 -1.98 -7.05 -10.09
N VAL A 211 -1.14 -8.07 -10.03
CA VAL A 211 -0.25 -8.43 -11.17
C VAL A 211 -1.08 -8.77 -12.42
N SER A 212 -2.18 -9.51 -12.24
CA SER A 212 -3.08 -9.94 -13.31
C SER A 212 -3.93 -8.80 -13.88
N THR A 213 -4.51 -7.97 -13.02
CA THR A 213 -5.50 -6.96 -13.41
C THR A 213 -4.94 -5.55 -13.57
N ARG A 214 -3.74 -5.29 -12.99
CA ARG A 214 -3.11 -3.97 -12.89
C ARG A 214 -3.97 -2.91 -12.17
N ASN A 215 -5.00 -3.34 -11.45
CA ASN A 215 -5.83 -2.42 -10.67
C ASN A 215 -5.15 -2.08 -9.33
N PRO A 216 -4.82 -0.79 -9.07
CA PRO A 216 -4.07 -0.37 -7.89
C PRO A 216 -4.79 -0.63 -6.56
N SER A 217 -6.11 -0.84 -6.58
CA SER A 217 -6.87 -1.14 -5.38
C SER A 217 -6.46 -2.48 -4.73
N PHE A 218 -6.09 -3.48 -5.54
CA PHE A 218 -5.58 -4.75 -5.02
C PHE A 218 -4.21 -4.59 -4.36
N LEU A 219 -3.35 -3.73 -4.91
CA LEU A 219 -2.03 -3.47 -4.35
C LEU A 219 -2.12 -2.74 -3.01
N SER A 220 -2.90 -1.65 -2.95
CA SER A 220 -3.08 -0.90 -1.70
C SER A 220 -3.74 -1.73 -0.62
N TYR A 221 -4.68 -2.60 -0.99
CA TYR A 221 -5.30 -3.54 -0.05
C TYR A 221 -4.30 -4.61 0.43
N SER A 222 -3.44 -5.13 -0.44
CA SER A 222 -2.37 -6.05 -0.02
C SER A 222 -1.43 -5.40 1.00
N PHE A 223 -1.02 -4.14 0.78
CA PHE A 223 -0.23 -3.39 1.76
C PHE A 223 -0.99 -3.14 3.07
N TYR A 224 -2.29 -2.88 3.00
CA TYR A 224 -3.15 -2.78 4.18
C TYR A 224 -3.08 -4.07 5.01
N VAL A 225 -3.35 -5.22 4.39
CA VAL A 225 -3.35 -6.53 5.05
C VAL A 225 -1.98 -6.85 5.65
N VAL A 226 -0.89 -6.60 4.92
CA VAL A 226 0.49 -6.78 5.43
C VAL A 226 0.74 -5.88 6.64
N SER A 227 0.33 -4.62 6.58
CA SER A 227 0.53 -3.68 7.69
C SER A 227 -0.25 -4.09 8.93
N VAL A 228 -1.50 -4.55 8.78
CA VAL A 228 -2.31 -5.12 9.87
C VAL A 228 -1.62 -6.35 10.46
N ALA A 229 -1.17 -7.28 9.61
CA ALA A 229 -0.48 -8.49 10.05
C ALA A 229 0.80 -8.17 10.83
N LEU A 230 1.62 -7.22 10.36
CA LEU A 230 2.83 -6.79 11.05
C LEU A 230 2.53 -6.08 12.39
N THR A 231 1.47 -5.26 12.44
CA THR A 231 1.01 -4.64 13.69
C THR A 231 0.66 -5.71 14.72
N LEU A 232 -0.16 -6.70 14.33
CA LEU A 232 -0.57 -7.78 15.22
C LEU A 232 0.59 -8.72 15.55
N ALA A 233 1.51 -8.98 14.60
CA ALA A 233 2.72 -9.75 14.85
C ALA A 233 3.60 -9.09 15.93
N THR A 234 3.67 -7.75 15.94
CA THR A 234 4.36 -7.01 17.01
C THR A 234 3.64 -7.18 18.35
N MET A 235 2.31 -6.97 18.36
CA MET A 235 1.51 -7.04 19.60
C MET A 235 1.51 -8.43 20.25
N HIS A 236 1.67 -9.49 19.45
CA HIS A 236 1.78 -10.87 19.91
C HIS A 236 3.22 -11.35 20.14
N GLY A 237 4.24 -10.51 19.89
CA GLY A 237 5.65 -10.87 20.03
C GLY A 237 6.20 -11.76 18.90
N VAL A 238 5.33 -12.20 17.99
CA VAL A 238 5.69 -13.04 16.83
C VAL A 238 6.68 -12.35 15.90
N GLY A 239 6.49 -11.04 15.69
CA GLY A 239 7.40 -10.22 14.88
C GLY A 239 8.81 -10.18 15.45
N PHE A 240 8.92 -9.97 16.77
CA PHE A 240 10.21 -9.93 17.45
C PHE A 240 10.91 -11.30 17.45
N LYS A 241 10.18 -12.39 17.63
CA LYS A 241 10.74 -13.74 17.62
C LYS A 241 11.25 -14.18 16.25
N TYR A 242 10.48 -13.94 15.16
CA TYR A 242 10.72 -14.57 13.87
C TYR A 242 11.21 -13.63 12.76
N LEU A 243 10.87 -12.32 12.84
CA LEU A 243 11.15 -11.39 11.74
C LEU A 243 12.31 -10.43 12.02
N TRP A 244 12.47 -9.96 13.28
CA TRP A 244 13.54 -9.02 13.66
C TRP A 244 14.10 -9.27 15.07
N PRO A 245 14.57 -10.49 15.42
CA PRO A 245 14.93 -10.88 16.79
C PRO A 245 16.05 -10.02 17.42
N ASP A 246 16.97 -9.55 16.61
CA ASP A 246 18.14 -8.79 17.11
C ASP A 246 18.01 -7.29 16.83
N TRP A 247 16.92 -6.86 16.20
CA TRP A 247 16.74 -5.46 15.82
C TRP A 247 15.87 -4.71 16.82
N VAL A 248 16.42 -4.50 18.03
CA VAL A 248 15.75 -3.83 19.17
C VAL A 248 15.25 -2.43 18.79
N TRP A 249 15.99 -1.68 17.97
CA TRP A 249 15.52 -0.37 17.49
C TRP A 249 14.19 -0.48 16.72
N LEU A 250 14.05 -1.49 15.87
CA LEU A 250 12.79 -1.69 15.16
C LEU A 250 11.70 -2.16 16.13
N GLN A 251 12.03 -3.09 17.05
CA GLN A 251 11.08 -3.60 18.03
C GLN A 251 10.43 -2.46 18.81
N SER A 252 11.22 -1.55 19.39
CA SER A 252 10.71 -0.42 20.19
C SER A 252 9.81 0.56 19.43
N ARG A 253 9.78 0.52 18.09
CA ARG A 253 8.99 1.41 17.22
C ARG A 253 7.98 0.70 16.35
N SER A 254 8.04 -0.61 16.27
CA SER A 254 7.30 -1.44 15.31
C SER A 254 5.79 -1.22 15.37
N VAL A 255 5.19 -1.14 16.57
CA VAL A 255 3.76 -0.83 16.73
C VAL A 255 3.42 0.53 16.11
N GLY A 256 4.19 1.56 16.44
CA GLY A 256 3.99 2.90 15.91
C GLY A 256 4.09 2.94 14.37
N ILE A 257 5.10 2.30 13.82
CA ILE A 257 5.35 2.25 12.37
C ILE A 257 4.22 1.48 11.67
N PHE A 258 4.00 0.22 12.04
CA PHE A 258 3.08 -0.66 11.31
C PHE A 258 1.62 -0.26 11.50
N ALA A 259 1.22 0.17 12.69
CA ALA A 259 -0.13 0.66 12.91
C ALA A 259 -0.41 1.97 12.16
N THR A 260 0.59 2.86 12.05
CA THR A 260 0.44 4.08 11.23
C THR A 260 0.34 3.74 9.75
N LEU A 261 1.11 2.77 9.25
CA LEU A 261 1.00 2.25 7.88
C LEU A 261 -0.38 1.62 7.64
N THR A 262 -0.93 0.90 8.63
CA THR A 262 -2.28 0.34 8.56
C THR A 262 -3.31 1.45 8.32
N ILE A 263 -3.26 2.54 9.10
CA ILE A 263 -4.17 3.68 8.94
C ILE A 263 -3.98 4.37 7.58
N LEU A 264 -2.72 4.52 7.14
CA LEU A 264 -2.39 5.10 5.85
C LEU A 264 -3.06 4.32 4.72
N PHE A 265 -2.81 3.01 4.66
CA PHE A 265 -3.38 2.17 3.62
C PHE A 265 -4.89 2.00 3.75
N ALA A 266 -5.45 2.05 4.96
CA ALA A 266 -6.89 2.11 5.18
C ALA A 266 -7.51 3.34 4.50
N CYS A 267 -6.95 4.53 4.68
CA CYS A 267 -7.43 5.75 4.02
C CYS A 267 -7.26 5.68 2.49
N VAL A 268 -6.15 5.13 2.00
CA VAL A 268 -5.92 4.90 0.56
C VAL A 268 -6.95 3.93 -0.01
N CYS A 269 -7.18 2.80 0.66
CA CYS A 269 -8.18 1.81 0.27
C CYS A 269 -9.59 2.41 0.26
N THR A 270 -9.98 3.16 1.30
CA THR A 270 -11.27 3.85 1.36
C THR A 270 -11.49 4.71 0.12
N ARG A 271 -10.48 5.54 -0.20
CA ARG A 271 -10.53 6.45 -1.34
C ARG A 271 -10.67 5.72 -2.67
N GLN A 272 -9.94 4.61 -2.85
CA GLN A 272 -9.91 3.84 -4.09
C GLN A 272 -11.14 2.93 -4.24
N LEU A 273 -11.48 2.15 -3.20
CA LEU A 273 -12.57 1.18 -3.23
C LEU A 273 -13.94 1.83 -3.38
N LEU A 274 -14.18 2.93 -2.67
CA LEU A 274 -15.43 3.66 -2.74
C LEU A 274 -15.44 4.73 -3.84
N GLU A 275 -14.37 4.83 -4.64
CA GLU A 275 -14.21 5.84 -5.70
C GLU A 275 -14.67 7.23 -5.25
N VAL A 276 -14.21 7.65 -4.06
CA VAL A 276 -14.69 8.85 -3.38
C VAL A 276 -14.62 10.08 -4.29
N TYR A 277 -13.61 10.14 -5.15
CA TYR A 277 -13.39 11.22 -6.13
C TYR A 277 -14.54 11.36 -7.15
N LYS A 278 -15.24 10.26 -7.49
CA LYS A 278 -16.41 10.29 -8.38
C LYS A 278 -17.65 10.87 -7.68
N HIS A 279 -17.77 10.69 -6.37
CA HIS A 279 -18.96 11.03 -5.61
C HIS A 279 -18.88 12.38 -4.90
N SER A 280 -17.67 12.81 -4.47
CA SER A 280 -17.50 14.08 -3.75
C SER A 280 -16.05 14.55 -3.75
N GLN A 281 -15.80 15.67 -4.42
CA GLN A 281 -14.47 16.30 -4.44
C GLN A 281 -14.02 16.79 -3.05
N ASN A 282 -14.96 17.20 -2.19
CA ASN A 282 -14.63 17.67 -0.84
C ASN A 282 -14.16 16.52 0.05
N LEU A 283 -14.87 15.38 0.01
CA LEU A 283 -14.46 14.20 0.77
C LEU A 283 -13.14 13.62 0.23
N ASP A 284 -12.92 13.66 -1.09
CA ASP A 284 -11.67 13.23 -1.69
C ASP A 284 -10.50 14.11 -1.25
N ARG A 285 -10.69 15.44 -1.21
CA ARG A 285 -9.67 16.38 -0.68
C ARG A 285 -9.36 16.12 0.79
N LEU A 286 -10.40 15.91 1.60
CA LEU A 286 -10.24 15.61 3.02
C LEU A 286 -9.41 14.33 3.24
N LEU A 287 -9.73 13.24 2.51
CA LEU A 287 -8.95 12.00 2.57
C LEU A 287 -7.51 12.19 2.07
N LYS A 288 -7.27 13.00 1.02
CA LYS A 288 -5.91 13.32 0.56
C LYS A 288 -5.09 14.04 1.63
N TYR A 289 -5.69 15.00 2.34
CA TYR A 289 -5.03 15.68 3.45
C TYR A 289 -4.74 14.73 4.60
N ALA A 290 -5.68 13.82 4.92
CA ALA A 290 -5.46 12.79 5.93
C ALA A 290 -4.30 11.85 5.53
N ILE A 291 -4.30 11.35 4.29
CA ILE A 291 -3.22 10.51 3.74
C ILE A 291 -1.88 11.23 3.82
N TRP A 292 -1.81 12.49 3.42
CA TRP A 292 -0.58 13.27 3.49
C TRP A 292 -0.10 13.45 4.95
N TRP A 293 -1.01 13.79 5.86
CA TRP A 293 -0.70 13.94 7.29
C TRP A 293 -0.22 12.63 7.93
N ILE A 294 -0.90 11.52 7.63
CA ILE A 294 -0.51 10.19 8.14
C ILE A 294 0.84 9.75 7.52
N SER A 295 1.10 10.05 6.25
CA SER A 295 2.41 9.79 5.62
C SER A 295 3.54 10.52 6.34
N LEU A 296 3.31 11.76 6.78
CA LEU A 296 4.26 12.50 7.61
C LEU A 296 4.40 11.84 9.00
N SER A 297 3.33 11.32 9.56
CA SER A 297 3.35 10.58 10.85
C SER A 297 4.17 9.29 10.76
N VAL A 298 4.20 8.60 9.61
CA VAL A 298 5.10 7.45 9.40
C VAL A 298 6.56 7.88 9.54
N LEU A 299 6.94 9.01 8.96
CA LEU A 299 8.30 9.56 9.12
C LEU A 299 8.59 9.96 10.57
N ALA A 300 7.60 10.57 11.23
CA ALA A 300 7.72 10.93 12.65
C ALA A 300 7.92 9.70 13.55
N SER A 301 7.27 8.57 13.26
CA SER A 301 7.41 7.33 14.04
C SER A 301 8.85 6.75 14.02
N LEU A 302 9.64 7.08 12.99
CA LEU A 302 11.04 6.66 12.89
C LEU A 302 11.99 7.50 13.77
N ILE A 303 11.62 8.75 14.06
CA ILE A 303 12.53 9.75 14.68
C ILE A 303 12.12 10.02 16.14
N VAL A 304 10.81 10.20 16.37
CA VAL A 304 10.29 10.60 17.69
C VAL A 304 10.36 9.43 18.68
N PRO A 305 10.80 9.64 19.94
CA PRO A 305 10.73 8.59 20.97
C PRO A 305 9.31 8.06 21.15
N TYR A 306 9.19 6.73 21.32
CA TYR A 306 7.91 6.02 21.35
C TYR A 306 6.91 6.62 22.34
N TYR A 307 7.33 6.98 23.53
CA TYR A 307 6.48 7.57 24.58
C TYR A 307 5.68 8.80 24.12
N TYR A 308 6.33 9.73 23.41
CA TYR A 308 5.63 10.94 22.88
C TYR A 308 4.82 10.62 21.64
N TYR A 309 5.34 9.71 20.81
CA TYR A 309 4.69 9.32 19.57
C TYR A 309 3.38 8.57 19.82
N ILE A 310 3.33 7.66 20.79
CA ILE A 310 2.14 6.82 21.04
C ILE A 310 0.92 7.64 21.46
N MET A 311 1.10 8.69 22.27
CA MET A 311 0.01 9.59 22.65
C MET A 311 -0.60 10.28 21.43
N TYR A 312 0.25 10.83 20.58
CA TYR A 312 -0.18 11.44 19.32
C TYR A 312 -0.85 10.40 18.39
N PHE A 313 -0.25 9.22 18.30
CA PHE A 313 -0.74 8.13 17.47
C PHE A 313 -2.15 7.67 17.86
N LEU A 314 -2.42 7.48 19.15
CA LEU A 314 -3.76 7.07 19.62
C LEU A 314 -4.84 8.08 19.22
N VAL A 315 -4.55 9.37 19.36
CA VAL A 315 -5.48 10.44 18.91
C VAL A 315 -5.67 10.39 17.39
N ALA A 316 -4.58 10.24 16.64
CA ALA A 316 -4.61 10.16 15.18
C ALA A 316 -5.37 8.90 14.70
N LEU A 317 -5.21 7.77 15.41
CA LEU A 317 -5.93 6.52 15.14
C LEU A 317 -7.45 6.71 15.30
N CYS A 318 -7.87 7.26 16.44
CA CYS A 318 -9.29 7.52 16.70
C CYS A 318 -9.89 8.47 15.65
N PHE A 319 -9.19 9.56 15.37
CA PHE A 319 -9.65 10.54 14.39
C PHE A 319 -9.74 9.95 12.97
N SER A 320 -8.73 9.19 12.55
CA SER A 320 -8.70 8.60 11.21
C SER A 320 -9.73 7.49 11.05
N SER A 321 -9.93 6.65 12.07
CA SER A 321 -10.97 5.62 12.08
C SER A 321 -12.36 6.23 11.99
N LEU A 322 -12.60 7.30 12.76
CA LEU A 322 -13.85 8.06 12.71
C LEU A 322 -14.05 8.73 11.35
N LEU A 323 -12.99 9.29 10.76
CA LEU A 323 -13.03 9.90 9.43
C LEU A 323 -13.44 8.88 8.37
N VAL A 324 -12.80 7.70 8.33
CA VAL A 324 -13.13 6.62 7.40
C VAL A 324 -14.58 6.17 7.58
N PHE A 325 -15.03 6.03 8.82
CA PHE A 325 -16.41 5.67 9.14
C PHE A 325 -17.40 6.72 8.67
N ILE A 326 -17.16 8.00 8.96
CA ILE A 326 -18.03 9.11 8.54
C ILE A 326 -18.07 9.24 7.01
N VAL A 327 -16.93 9.15 6.33
CA VAL A 327 -16.90 9.18 4.87
C VAL A 327 -17.72 8.06 4.27
N SER A 328 -17.58 6.84 4.81
CA SER A 328 -18.33 5.67 4.36
C SER A 328 -19.85 5.83 4.61
N LEU A 329 -20.23 6.39 5.76
CA LEU A 329 -21.62 6.67 6.13
C LEU A 329 -22.25 7.72 5.20
N LEU A 330 -21.53 8.81 4.92
CA LEU A 330 -21.98 9.87 4.01
C LEU A 330 -22.16 9.34 2.58
N LEU A 331 -21.26 8.47 2.11
CA LEU A 331 -21.37 7.84 0.80
C LEU A 331 -22.55 6.85 0.76
N MET A 332 -22.80 6.12 1.84
CA MET A 332 -23.97 5.26 1.96
C MET A 332 -25.27 6.06 1.84
N TRP A 333 -25.37 7.21 2.51
CA TRP A 333 -26.53 8.11 2.42
C TRP A 333 -26.70 8.71 1.02
N ARG A 334 -25.62 8.90 0.28
CA ARG A 334 -25.64 9.31 -1.13
C ARG A 334 -26.02 8.18 -2.10
N GLY A 335 -26.33 6.99 -1.59
CA GLY A 335 -26.81 5.86 -2.40
C GLY A 335 -25.71 4.95 -2.95
N VAL A 336 -24.46 5.11 -2.54
CA VAL A 336 -23.36 4.23 -2.96
C VAL A 336 -23.55 2.86 -2.31
N LYS A 337 -23.98 1.86 -3.10
CA LYS A 337 -24.31 0.52 -2.61
C LYS A 337 -23.13 -0.18 -1.93
N LEU A 338 -21.93 0.01 -2.48
CA LEU A 338 -20.70 -0.59 -1.97
C LEU A 338 -20.33 -0.06 -0.58
N ALA A 339 -20.66 1.21 -0.29
CA ALA A 339 -20.36 1.83 1.00
C ALA A 339 -21.08 1.15 2.18
N ARG A 340 -22.21 0.47 1.96
CA ARG A 340 -22.91 -0.29 3.02
C ARG A 340 -22.10 -1.49 3.50
N LEU A 341 -21.56 -2.28 2.57
CA LEU A 341 -20.73 -3.44 2.90
C LEU A 341 -19.39 -3.01 3.51
N TYR A 342 -18.82 -1.93 2.97
CA TYR A 342 -17.60 -1.33 3.48
C TYR A 342 -17.78 -0.84 4.93
N LEU A 343 -18.86 -0.12 5.20
CA LEU A 343 -19.20 0.37 6.54
C LEU A 343 -19.38 -0.79 7.54
N LEU A 344 -20.03 -1.88 7.11
CA LEU A 344 -20.20 -3.07 7.95
C LEU A 344 -18.86 -3.70 8.32
N ALA A 345 -17.93 -3.82 7.36
CA ALA A 345 -16.59 -4.34 7.63
C ALA A 345 -15.84 -3.50 8.68
N TRP A 346 -15.84 -2.19 8.50
CA TRP A 346 -15.23 -1.25 9.46
C TRP A 346 -15.91 -1.26 10.82
N SER A 347 -17.23 -1.43 10.89
CA SER A 347 -17.97 -1.53 12.15
C SER A 347 -17.49 -2.70 13.01
N VAL A 348 -17.17 -3.84 12.39
CA VAL A 348 -16.63 -5.01 13.09
C VAL A 348 -15.29 -4.69 13.75
N LEU A 349 -14.37 -4.06 13.01
CA LEU A 349 -13.06 -3.69 13.56
C LEU A 349 -13.18 -2.63 14.68
N ILE A 350 -14.07 -1.63 14.51
CA ILE A 350 -14.33 -0.60 15.53
C ILE A 350 -14.88 -1.23 16.81
N VAL A 351 -15.84 -2.15 16.71
CA VAL A 351 -16.40 -2.87 17.86
C VAL A 351 -15.31 -3.72 18.54
N ALA A 352 -14.50 -4.41 17.76
CA ALA A 352 -13.38 -5.20 18.28
C ALA A 352 -12.35 -4.32 19.02
N GLY A 353 -12.00 -3.17 18.45
CA GLY A 353 -11.12 -2.19 19.07
C GLY A 353 -11.72 -1.56 20.33
N PHE A 354 -13.03 -1.30 20.36
CA PHE A 354 -13.72 -0.82 21.53
C PHE A 354 -13.73 -1.85 22.67
N LEU A 355 -14.03 -3.12 22.37
CA LEU A 355 -13.95 -4.21 23.34
C LEU A 355 -12.52 -4.38 23.90
N ALA A 356 -11.51 -4.30 23.02
CA ALA A 356 -10.12 -4.32 23.44
C ALA A 356 -9.76 -3.13 24.35
N GLY A 357 -10.28 -1.94 24.05
CA GLY A 357 -10.09 -0.76 24.90
C GLY A 357 -10.74 -0.89 26.28
N LEU A 358 -11.95 -1.47 26.36
CA LEU A 358 -12.63 -1.73 27.63
C LEU A 358 -11.87 -2.76 28.49
N GLU A 359 -11.35 -3.83 27.86
CA GLU A 359 -10.51 -4.82 28.56
C GLU A 359 -9.21 -4.18 29.05
N SER A 360 -8.52 -3.44 28.20
CA SER A 360 -7.26 -2.78 28.56
C SER A 360 -7.41 -1.74 29.66
N SER A 361 -8.61 -1.16 29.79
CA SER A 361 -8.96 -0.19 30.86
C SER A 361 -9.52 -0.86 32.13
N ASN A 362 -9.53 -2.20 32.18
CA ASN A 362 -10.08 -2.98 33.29
C ASN A 362 -11.59 -2.71 33.56
N LEU A 363 -12.32 -2.21 32.55
CA LEU A 363 -13.77 -1.99 32.61
C LEU A 363 -14.57 -3.22 32.20
N LEU A 364 -13.92 -4.18 31.57
CA LEU A 364 -14.50 -5.45 31.14
C LEU A 364 -13.70 -6.58 31.78
N ASP A 365 -14.34 -7.31 32.68
CA ASP A 365 -13.73 -8.45 33.35
C ASP A 365 -13.87 -9.72 32.50
N ILE A 366 -13.05 -9.80 31.47
CA ILE A 366 -12.97 -10.96 30.58
C ILE A 366 -11.50 -11.41 30.54
N ASN A 367 -11.26 -12.67 30.88
CA ASN A 367 -9.92 -13.28 30.87
C ASN A 367 -9.36 -13.54 29.45
N ILE A 368 -9.68 -12.67 28.49
CA ILE A 368 -9.19 -12.72 27.10
C ILE A 368 -8.41 -11.44 26.85
N PRO A 369 -7.10 -11.52 26.58
CA PRO A 369 -6.29 -10.33 26.29
C PRO A 369 -6.82 -9.51 25.10
N ALA A 370 -6.76 -8.19 25.22
CA ALA A 370 -7.25 -7.20 24.25
C ALA A 370 -6.85 -7.51 22.80
N GLN A 371 -5.63 -8.00 22.59
CA GLN A 371 -5.09 -8.29 21.27
C GLN A 371 -5.87 -9.34 20.49
N TYR A 372 -6.53 -10.30 21.17
CA TYR A 372 -7.35 -11.31 20.49
C TYR A 372 -8.66 -10.76 19.95
N PHE A 373 -9.26 -9.76 20.63
CA PHE A 373 -10.43 -9.07 20.08
C PHE A 373 -10.07 -8.35 18.78
N VAL A 374 -8.92 -7.63 18.77
CA VAL A 374 -8.44 -6.93 17.57
C VAL A 374 -8.09 -7.92 16.47
N MET A 375 -7.45 -9.05 16.81
CA MET A 375 -7.09 -10.10 15.87
C MET A 375 -8.33 -10.69 15.17
N LEU A 376 -9.38 -11.00 15.95
CA LEU A 376 -10.65 -11.50 15.40
C LEU A 376 -11.32 -10.46 14.51
N GLY A 377 -11.41 -9.21 15.00
CA GLY A 377 -11.99 -8.11 14.23
C GLY A 377 -11.27 -7.88 12.92
N ALA A 378 -9.93 -7.90 12.95
CA ALA A 378 -9.09 -7.76 11.76
C ALA A 378 -9.26 -8.90 10.77
N ALA A 379 -9.38 -10.15 11.23
CA ALA A 379 -9.61 -11.30 10.35
C ALA A 379 -10.94 -11.18 9.60
N ILE A 380 -12.02 -10.87 10.33
CA ILE A 380 -13.36 -10.71 9.75
C ILE A 380 -13.40 -9.51 8.80
N GLU A 381 -12.86 -8.37 9.24
CA GLU A 381 -12.80 -7.15 8.45
C GLU A 381 -12.00 -7.36 7.15
N THR A 382 -10.80 -7.94 7.23
CA THR A 382 -9.95 -8.28 6.09
C THR A 382 -10.71 -9.13 5.08
N PHE A 383 -11.39 -10.19 5.54
CA PHE A 383 -12.18 -11.05 4.66
C PHE A 383 -13.33 -10.27 3.99
N MET A 384 -14.06 -9.45 4.75
CA MET A 384 -15.16 -8.63 4.23
C MET A 384 -14.67 -7.59 3.22
N LEU A 385 -13.55 -6.93 3.49
CA LEU A 385 -12.98 -5.95 2.57
C LEU A 385 -12.49 -6.58 1.26
N ALA A 386 -11.91 -7.78 1.31
CA ALA A 386 -11.54 -8.51 0.10
C ALA A 386 -12.77 -8.77 -0.79
N PHE A 387 -13.89 -9.11 -0.19
CA PHE A 387 -15.14 -9.29 -0.93
C PHE A 387 -15.66 -7.98 -1.52
N VAL A 388 -15.62 -6.89 -0.74
CA VAL A 388 -15.94 -5.54 -1.23
C VAL A 388 -15.05 -5.17 -2.42
N LEU A 389 -13.76 -5.49 -2.35
CA LEU A 389 -12.79 -5.25 -3.43
C LEU A 389 -13.15 -6.01 -4.71
N VAL A 390 -13.49 -7.29 -4.60
CA VAL A 390 -13.91 -8.11 -5.75
C VAL A 390 -15.20 -7.56 -6.38
N ILE A 391 -16.18 -7.16 -5.56
CA ILE A 391 -17.41 -6.54 -6.07
C ILE A 391 -17.10 -5.22 -6.76
N SER A 392 -16.26 -4.37 -6.14
CA SER A 392 -15.85 -3.09 -6.72
C SER A 392 -15.20 -3.29 -8.08
N TYR A 393 -14.25 -4.23 -8.16
CA TYR A 393 -13.58 -4.57 -9.42
C TYR A 393 -14.56 -5.09 -10.48
N THR A 394 -15.50 -5.94 -10.09
CA THR A 394 -16.50 -6.48 -11.02
C THR A 394 -17.38 -5.36 -11.59
N ILE A 395 -17.83 -4.43 -10.72
CA ILE A 395 -18.62 -3.27 -11.16
C ILE A 395 -17.80 -2.39 -12.14
N GLN A 396 -16.56 -2.08 -11.79
CA GLN A 396 -15.68 -1.26 -12.65
C GLN A 396 -15.43 -1.92 -13.99
N ARG A 397 -15.21 -3.23 -13.99
CA ARG A 397 -15.01 -4.01 -15.22
C ARG A 397 -16.27 -4.01 -16.09
N ASP A 398 -17.42 -4.23 -15.48
CA ASP A 398 -18.70 -4.26 -16.21
C ASP A 398 -19.03 -2.87 -16.80
N GLU A 399 -18.74 -1.77 -16.07
CA GLU A 399 -18.84 -0.41 -16.60
C GLU A 399 -17.91 -0.20 -17.80
N GLN A 400 -16.67 -0.70 -17.71
CA GLN A 400 -15.71 -0.61 -18.83
C GLN A 400 -16.20 -1.39 -20.06
N TYR A 401 -16.74 -2.60 -19.87
CA TYR A 401 -17.30 -3.40 -20.96
C TYR A 401 -18.49 -2.70 -21.62
N GLN A 402 -19.40 -2.15 -20.81
CA GLN A 402 -20.55 -1.40 -21.34
C GLN A 402 -20.11 -0.17 -22.14
N ASN A 403 -19.12 0.58 -21.63
CA ASN A 403 -18.59 1.74 -22.31
C ASN A 403 -17.90 1.35 -23.65
N GLN A 404 -17.18 0.22 -23.67
CA GLN A 404 -16.58 -0.31 -24.90
C GLN A 404 -17.65 -0.76 -25.89
N GLU A 405 -18.70 -1.43 -25.43
CA GLU A 405 -19.80 -1.87 -26.29
C GLU A 405 -20.55 -0.67 -26.90
N LEU A 406 -20.82 0.36 -26.09
CA LEU A 406 -21.41 1.61 -26.55
C LEU A 406 -20.53 2.30 -27.58
N ALA A 407 -19.22 2.40 -27.33
CA ALA A 407 -18.27 3.00 -28.26
C ALA A 407 -18.23 2.24 -29.61
N LEU A 408 -18.24 0.89 -29.54
CA LEU A 408 -18.31 0.05 -30.73
C LEU A 408 -19.64 0.21 -31.50
N LEU A 409 -20.74 0.37 -30.77
CA LEU A 409 -22.06 0.63 -31.37
C LEU A 409 -22.07 1.99 -32.05
N GLU A 410 -21.56 3.03 -31.40
CA GLU A 410 -21.44 4.37 -31.96
C GLU A 410 -20.55 4.36 -33.22
N GLU A 411 -19.44 3.63 -33.18
CA GLU A 411 -18.54 3.48 -34.35
C GLU A 411 -19.26 2.77 -35.52
N ARG A 412 -20.03 1.70 -35.25
CA ARG A 412 -20.83 1.00 -36.26
C ARG A 412 -21.91 1.92 -36.85
N MET A 413 -22.64 2.63 -36.00
CA MET A 413 -23.67 3.58 -36.44
C MET A 413 -23.07 4.71 -37.28
N ALA A 414 -21.89 5.22 -36.88
CA ALA A 414 -21.16 6.22 -37.66
C ALA A 414 -20.73 5.68 -39.03
N ARG A 415 -20.22 4.44 -39.08
CA ARG A 415 -19.87 3.76 -40.36
C ARG A 415 -21.09 3.53 -41.26
N GLU A 416 -22.19 3.03 -40.67
CA GLU A 416 -23.43 2.84 -41.44
C GLU A 416 -24.02 4.16 -41.98
N ALA A 417 -23.96 5.22 -41.14
CA ALA A 417 -24.34 6.57 -41.59
C ALA A 417 -23.45 7.09 -42.70
N GLN A 418 -22.16 6.81 -42.59
CA GLN A 418 -21.17 7.20 -43.62
C GLN A 418 -21.37 6.40 -44.92
N GLU A 419 -21.66 5.09 -44.82
CA GLU A 419 -22.00 4.27 -45.99
C GLU A 419 -23.30 4.69 -46.65
N LYS A 420 -24.35 5.01 -45.85
CA LYS A 420 -25.60 5.57 -46.39
C LYS A 420 -25.41 6.93 -47.04
N ALA A 421 -24.60 7.80 -46.39
CA ALA A 421 -24.25 9.08 -46.99
C ALA A 421 -23.44 8.94 -48.29
N LEU A 422 -22.57 7.90 -48.35
CA LEU A 422 -21.82 7.58 -49.56
C LEU A 422 -22.74 7.08 -50.65
N LYS A 423 -23.66 6.14 -50.37
CA LYS A 423 -24.66 5.64 -51.32
C LYS A 423 -25.57 6.74 -51.85
N LEU A 424 -26.09 7.60 -50.95
CA LEU A 424 -26.89 8.77 -51.37
C LEU A 424 -26.06 9.74 -52.23
N LYS A 425 -24.76 9.84 -51.92
CA LYS A 425 -23.84 10.65 -52.73
C LYS A 425 -23.58 10.02 -54.12
N GLU A 426 -23.43 8.68 -54.18
CA GLU A 426 -23.29 7.93 -55.42
C GLU A 426 -24.55 8.03 -56.28
N GLU A 427 -25.73 7.82 -55.69
CA GLU A 427 -27.04 7.99 -56.37
C GLU A 427 -27.24 9.43 -56.85
N ALA A 428 -26.88 10.43 -56.01
CA ALA A 428 -26.89 11.84 -56.44
C ALA A 428 -25.87 12.13 -57.56
N GLN A 429 -24.73 11.45 -57.50
CA GLN A 429 -23.68 11.62 -58.51
C GLN A 429 -24.08 10.96 -59.85
N GLU A 430 -24.69 9.74 -59.82
CA GLU A 430 -25.26 9.11 -61.03
C GLU A 430 -26.39 9.96 -61.63
N SER A 431 -27.28 10.53 -60.80
CA SER A 431 -28.30 11.47 -61.27
C SER A 431 -27.70 12.77 -61.83
N LEU A 432 -26.55 13.19 -61.23
CA LEU A 432 -25.81 14.35 -61.71
C LEU A 432 -25.04 14.05 -62.98
N GLU A 433 -24.42 12.86 -63.13
CA GLU A 433 -23.76 12.41 -64.34
C GLU A 433 -24.71 12.31 -65.53
N TYR A 434 -25.97 11.91 -65.29
CA TYR A 434 -27.00 11.94 -66.33
C TYR A 434 -27.36 13.37 -66.77
N SER A 435 -27.23 14.35 -65.84
CA SER A 435 -27.45 15.77 -66.20
C SER A 435 -26.17 16.44 -66.70
N VAL A 436 -24.99 15.81 -66.46
CA VAL A 436 -23.65 16.35 -66.76
C VAL A 436 -23.11 15.91 -68.11
N GLN A 437 -23.75 14.92 -68.80
CA GLN A 437 -23.44 14.68 -70.20
C GLN A 437 -23.62 15.93 -71.12
N GLU A 438 -24.34 16.93 -70.63
CA GLU A 438 -24.46 18.26 -71.29
C GLU A 438 -23.34 19.26 -70.90
N ARG A 439 -22.55 18.98 -69.77
CA ARG A 439 -21.53 19.92 -69.31
C ARG A 439 -20.15 19.30 -69.04
N THR A 440 -19.56 18.65 -70.00
CA THR A 440 -18.27 17.96 -69.92
C THR A 440 -17.08 18.85 -69.51
N LEU A 441 -17.23 20.17 -69.60
CA LEU A 441 -16.13 21.11 -69.26
C LEU A 441 -16.00 21.47 -67.81
N GLU A 442 -17.08 21.38 -67.01
CA GLU A 442 -17.02 21.66 -65.56
C GLU A 442 -16.48 20.49 -64.73
N LEU A 443 -16.52 19.26 -65.27
CA LEU A 443 -16.07 18.05 -64.57
C LEU A 443 -14.54 18.02 -64.37
N GLU A 444 -13.75 18.49 -65.38
CA GLU A 444 -12.29 18.55 -65.26
C GLU A 444 -11.81 19.51 -64.18
N ILE A 445 -12.56 20.60 -63.96
CA ILE A 445 -12.26 21.58 -62.90
C ILE A 445 -12.58 20.99 -61.52
N ALA A 446 -13.74 20.33 -61.37
CA ALA A 446 -14.14 19.71 -60.10
C ALA A 446 -13.24 18.53 -59.70
N LEU A 447 -12.75 17.74 -60.63
CA LEU A 447 -11.80 16.66 -60.36
C LEU A 447 -10.44 17.16 -59.87
N ARG A 448 -10.03 18.35 -60.32
CA ARG A 448 -8.79 18.96 -59.88
C ARG A 448 -8.90 19.47 -58.41
N GLU A 449 -10.01 20.10 -58.05
CA GLU A 449 -10.29 20.54 -56.70
C GLU A 449 -10.43 19.36 -55.70
N LEU A 450 -11.03 18.23 -56.16
CA LEU A 450 -11.17 17.02 -55.34
C LEU A 450 -9.81 16.38 -55.04
N SER A 451 -8.87 16.40 -55.96
CA SER A 451 -7.51 15.89 -55.79
C SER A 451 -6.68 16.74 -54.83
N GLU A 452 -6.87 18.05 -54.82
CA GLU A 452 -6.19 18.97 -53.91
C GLU A 452 -6.72 18.82 -52.49
N THR A 453 -8.04 18.67 -52.33
CA THR A 453 -8.68 18.48 -51.01
C THR A 453 -8.31 17.14 -50.35
N ASN A 454 -8.14 16.08 -51.16
CA ASN A 454 -7.73 14.76 -50.65
C ASN A 454 -6.28 14.76 -50.15
N ASN A 455 -5.41 15.56 -50.78
CA ASN A 455 -4.05 15.77 -50.30
C ASN A 455 -3.99 16.57 -48.98
N GLU A 456 -4.90 17.52 -48.78
CA GLU A 456 -5.01 18.27 -47.50
C GLU A 456 -5.54 17.39 -46.39
N LEU A 457 -6.54 16.53 -46.65
CA LEU A 457 -7.07 15.57 -45.65
C LEU A 457 -6.04 14.51 -45.25
N GLU A 458 -5.20 14.04 -46.16
CA GLU A 458 -4.09 13.12 -45.80
C GLU A 458 -3.04 13.81 -44.89
N GLN A 459 -2.84 15.12 -45.03
CA GLN A 459 -1.94 15.86 -44.14
C GLN A 459 -2.53 16.03 -42.71
N GLN A 460 -3.84 16.21 -42.58
CA GLN A 460 -4.50 16.38 -41.28
C GLN A 460 -4.47 15.12 -40.38
N THR A 461 -4.40 13.93 -41.00
CA THR A 461 -4.37 12.66 -40.23
C THR A 461 -3.00 12.28 -39.66
N ARG A 462 -1.94 13.03 -39.94
CA ARG A 462 -0.56 12.73 -39.50
C ARG A 462 -0.08 13.54 -38.31
N THR A 463 -0.88 14.48 -37.84
CA THR A 463 -0.52 15.34 -36.71
C THR A 463 -1.35 15.01 -35.50
N ASP A 464 -0.76 15.20 -34.33
CA ASP A 464 -1.45 15.16 -33.05
C ASP A 464 -2.26 16.45 -32.86
N SER A 465 -3.54 16.33 -32.56
CA SER A 465 -4.46 17.45 -32.47
C SER A 465 -4.14 18.43 -31.33
N LEU A 466 -3.51 17.94 -30.27
CA LEU A 466 -3.16 18.77 -29.12
C LEU A 466 -1.87 19.56 -29.36
N THR A 467 -0.85 18.90 -29.87
CA THR A 467 0.52 19.44 -29.88
C THR A 467 0.93 20.01 -31.25
N GLY A 468 0.22 19.64 -32.31
CA GLY A 468 0.58 20.02 -33.68
C GLY A 468 1.90 19.45 -34.21
N ILE A 469 2.55 18.57 -33.44
CA ILE A 469 3.64 17.71 -33.98
C ILE A 469 3.07 16.42 -34.55
N ARG A 470 3.93 15.53 -34.99
CA ARG A 470 3.51 14.25 -35.54
C ARG A 470 2.89 13.35 -34.50
N ASN A 471 1.86 12.59 -34.86
CA ASN A 471 1.24 11.62 -33.97
C ASN A 471 1.95 10.25 -34.06
N ARG A 472 1.57 9.33 -33.17
CA ARG A 472 2.12 7.97 -33.09
C ARG A 472 1.98 7.23 -34.41
N LYS A 473 0.85 7.39 -35.14
CA LYS A 473 0.64 6.74 -36.45
C LYS A 473 1.66 7.21 -37.48
N HIS A 474 2.04 8.49 -37.42
CA HIS A 474 3.14 9.00 -38.26
C HIS A 474 4.48 8.44 -37.80
N PHE A 475 4.73 8.41 -36.48
CA PHE A 475 5.95 7.84 -35.91
C PHE A 475 6.19 6.42 -36.43
N ASP A 476 5.19 5.53 -36.28
CA ASP A 476 5.33 4.13 -36.69
C ASP A 476 5.69 4.00 -38.15
N LYS A 477 4.98 4.75 -39.04
CA LYS A 477 5.28 4.75 -40.49
C LYS A 477 6.65 5.35 -40.81
N LYS A 478 6.97 6.48 -40.18
CA LYS A 478 8.22 7.20 -40.44
C LYS A 478 9.43 6.45 -39.93
N PHE A 479 9.34 5.93 -38.71
CA PHE A 479 10.41 5.16 -38.10
C PHE A 479 10.79 3.95 -38.92
N GLN A 480 9.79 3.17 -39.38
CA GLN A 480 10.03 2.06 -40.33
C GLN A 480 10.63 2.51 -41.66
N ALA A 481 10.15 3.63 -42.17
CA ALA A 481 10.68 4.16 -43.43
C ALA A 481 12.14 4.59 -43.30
N GLU A 482 12.48 5.30 -42.23
CA GLU A 482 13.84 5.75 -41.99
C GLU A 482 14.77 4.59 -41.61
N ALA A 483 14.30 3.62 -40.83
CA ALA A 483 15.07 2.40 -40.56
C ALA A 483 15.43 1.65 -41.87
N ARG A 484 14.46 1.50 -42.77
CA ARG A 484 14.72 0.91 -44.12
C ARG A 484 15.69 1.75 -44.93
N ARG A 485 15.62 3.09 -44.82
CA ARG A 485 16.53 3.99 -45.55
C ARG A 485 17.94 3.88 -44.99
N CYS A 486 18.11 4.05 -43.65
CA CYS A 486 19.40 3.98 -42.98
C CYS A 486 20.07 2.60 -43.19
N ARG A 487 19.29 1.52 -43.23
CA ARG A 487 19.80 0.19 -43.56
C ARG A 487 20.41 0.12 -44.97
N ARG A 488 19.79 0.73 -46.00
CA ARG A 488 20.32 0.77 -47.35
C ARG A 488 21.58 1.62 -47.46
N GLU A 489 21.61 2.73 -46.73
CA GLU A 489 22.70 3.69 -46.71
C GLU A 489 23.82 3.28 -45.72
N ARG A 490 23.59 2.25 -44.88
CA ARG A 490 24.46 1.83 -43.76
C ARG A 490 24.83 3.01 -42.87
N SER A 491 23.86 3.82 -42.56
CA SER A 491 24.02 5.02 -41.76
C SER A 491 23.37 4.86 -40.38
N ASP A 492 23.77 5.73 -39.44
CA ASP A 492 23.22 5.74 -38.09
C ASP A 492 21.74 6.10 -38.07
N LEU A 493 20.99 5.42 -37.25
CA LEU A 493 19.65 5.81 -36.84
C LEU A 493 19.60 5.91 -35.33
N SER A 494 19.23 7.07 -34.85
CA SER A 494 19.02 7.30 -33.44
C SER A 494 17.55 7.54 -33.10
N LEU A 495 17.16 7.09 -31.92
CA LEU A 495 15.83 7.29 -31.37
C LEU A 495 15.95 7.90 -29.98
N ILE A 496 15.16 8.92 -29.70
CA ILE A 496 15.03 9.51 -28.38
C ILE A 496 13.59 9.33 -27.91
N MET A 497 13.41 8.69 -26.78
CA MET A 497 12.15 8.64 -26.05
C MET A 497 12.22 9.61 -24.87
N LEU A 498 11.17 10.40 -24.68
CA LEU A 498 11.11 11.41 -23.62
C LEU A 498 9.78 11.28 -22.91
N ASP A 499 9.80 11.59 -21.64
CA ASP A 499 8.60 11.59 -20.80
C ASP A 499 8.69 12.75 -19.80
N ILE A 500 7.56 13.41 -19.58
CA ILE A 500 7.50 14.54 -18.67
C ILE A 500 7.47 14.03 -17.24
N ASP A 501 8.51 14.34 -16.47
CA ASP A 501 8.65 13.90 -15.09
C ASP A 501 7.49 14.39 -14.23
N HIS A 502 6.91 13.44 -13.48
CA HIS A 502 5.82 13.75 -12.55
C HIS A 502 4.60 14.41 -13.20
N PHE A 503 4.37 14.17 -14.50
CA PHE A 503 3.27 14.78 -15.25
C PHE A 503 1.90 14.55 -14.60
N LYS A 504 1.69 13.36 -14.03
CA LYS A 504 0.49 13.06 -13.26
C LYS A 504 0.30 14.05 -12.11
N ASN A 505 1.36 14.41 -11.39
CA ASN A 505 1.29 15.40 -10.30
C ASN A 505 0.92 16.79 -10.84
N VAL A 506 1.36 17.12 -12.05
CA VAL A 506 0.96 18.36 -12.72
C VAL A 506 -0.56 18.35 -12.96
N ASN A 507 -1.08 17.27 -13.54
CA ASN A 507 -2.51 17.12 -13.77
C ASN A 507 -3.32 17.11 -12.47
N ASP A 508 -2.85 16.38 -11.46
CA ASP A 508 -3.55 16.23 -10.17
C ASP A 508 -3.55 17.55 -9.38
N THR A 509 -2.51 18.38 -9.55
CA THR A 509 -2.35 19.64 -8.79
C THR A 509 -2.96 20.83 -9.51
N TYR A 510 -2.81 20.90 -10.85
CA TYR A 510 -3.14 22.10 -11.65
C TYR A 510 -4.23 21.83 -12.70
N GLY A 511 -4.72 20.60 -12.77
CA GLY A 511 -5.75 20.20 -13.73
C GLY A 511 -5.21 19.83 -15.11
N HIS A 512 -6.05 19.12 -15.88
CA HIS A 512 -5.67 18.62 -17.21
C HIS A 512 -5.35 19.72 -18.23
N VAL A 513 -5.99 20.89 -18.10
CA VAL A 513 -5.70 22.03 -18.97
C VAL A 513 -4.24 22.48 -18.81
N ALA A 514 -3.77 22.54 -17.56
CA ALA A 514 -2.38 22.89 -17.29
C ALA A 514 -1.43 21.78 -17.80
N GLY A 515 -1.80 20.51 -17.67
CA GLY A 515 -1.05 19.41 -18.26
C GLY A 515 -0.99 19.50 -19.78
N ASP A 516 -2.09 19.82 -20.44
CA ASP A 516 -2.13 19.99 -21.89
C ASP A 516 -1.22 21.13 -22.37
N GLU A 517 -1.17 22.25 -21.64
CA GLU A 517 -0.24 23.34 -21.97
C GLU A 517 1.22 22.95 -21.74
N VAL A 518 1.52 22.17 -20.70
CA VAL A 518 2.85 21.58 -20.50
C VAL A 518 3.22 20.67 -21.68
N ILE A 519 2.32 19.80 -22.10
CA ILE A 519 2.54 18.93 -23.28
C ILE A 519 2.79 19.77 -24.54
N LYS A 520 2.00 20.81 -24.80
CA LYS A 520 2.19 21.73 -25.94
C LYS A 520 3.52 22.45 -25.86
N HIS A 521 3.89 22.92 -24.66
CA HIS A 521 5.16 23.61 -24.45
C HIS A 521 6.33 22.68 -24.78
N VAL A 522 6.33 21.46 -24.21
CA VAL A 522 7.38 20.47 -24.52
C VAL A 522 7.42 20.16 -26.01
N ALA A 523 6.28 19.90 -26.63
CA ALA A 523 6.20 19.65 -28.08
C ALA A 523 6.78 20.80 -28.91
N LYS A 524 6.51 22.05 -28.52
CA LYS A 524 7.03 23.26 -29.16
C LYS A 524 8.56 23.32 -29.05
N VAL A 525 9.10 23.08 -27.84
CA VAL A 525 10.54 23.04 -27.61
C VAL A 525 11.20 21.95 -28.46
N LEU A 526 10.61 20.76 -28.51
CA LEU A 526 11.12 19.66 -29.35
C LEU A 526 11.16 20.09 -30.81
N LYS A 527 10.05 20.61 -31.34
CA LYS A 527 9.94 21.05 -32.75
C LYS A 527 10.93 22.15 -33.12
N GLN A 528 11.15 23.13 -32.24
CA GLN A 528 12.07 24.25 -32.50
C GLN A 528 13.55 23.87 -32.51
N ASN A 529 13.90 22.79 -31.80
CA ASN A 529 15.29 22.35 -31.70
C ASN A 529 15.69 21.27 -32.69
N LEU A 530 14.76 20.70 -33.44
CA LEU A 530 15.03 19.87 -34.59
C LEU A 530 15.27 20.77 -35.82
N LYS A 531 16.55 20.90 -36.23
CA LYS A 531 16.95 21.81 -37.30
C LYS A 531 16.97 21.15 -38.68
N ARG A 532 17.06 19.82 -38.72
CA ARG A 532 17.12 19.06 -39.96
C ARG A 532 15.70 18.68 -40.40
N THR A 533 15.42 18.76 -41.67
CA THR A 533 14.11 18.37 -42.26
C THR A 533 13.86 16.86 -42.20
N THR A 534 14.90 16.09 -41.94
CA THR A 534 14.84 14.63 -41.79
C THR A 534 14.46 14.18 -40.40
N ASP A 535 14.64 15.06 -39.39
CA ASP A 535 14.35 14.74 -38.01
C ASP A 535 12.86 14.97 -37.71
N ASP A 536 12.25 14.01 -37.07
CA ASP A 536 10.83 14.08 -36.71
C ASP A 536 10.62 14.03 -35.19
N ALA A 537 9.77 14.94 -34.73
CA ALA A 537 9.22 14.87 -33.37
C ALA A 537 7.79 14.37 -33.43
N CYS A 538 7.53 13.35 -32.65
CA CYS A 538 6.22 12.71 -32.55
C CYS A 538 5.75 12.70 -31.08
N ARG A 539 4.46 12.90 -30.89
CA ARG A 539 3.83 12.53 -29.63
C ARG A 539 3.54 11.04 -29.68
N TYR A 540 4.24 10.27 -28.82
CA TYR A 540 4.15 8.82 -28.81
C TYR A 540 2.94 8.33 -28.02
N GLY A 541 2.59 9.00 -26.92
CA GLY A 541 1.39 8.75 -26.10
C GLY A 541 1.35 9.69 -24.92
N GLY A 542 0.19 10.10 -24.46
CA GLY A 542 0.05 10.90 -23.25
C GLY A 542 1.05 12.03 -23.12
N GLU A 543 1.95 11.91 -22.15
CA GLU A 543 3.10 12.78 -21.90
C GLU A 543 4.41 12.32 -22.53
N GLU A 544 4.36 11.27 -23.35
CA GLU A 544 5.53 10.69 -23.98
C GLU A 544 5.74 11.22 -25.40
N PHE A 545 6.98 11.49 -25.72
CA PHE A 545 7.41 11.94 -27.03
C PHE A 545 8.51 11.06 -27.58
N ALA A 546 8.58 10.97 -28.89
CA ALA A 546 9.62 10.26 -29.60
C ALA A 546 10.23 11.14 -30.68
N LEU A 547 11.57 11.13 -30.79
CA LEU A 547 12.29 11.81 -31.86
C LEU A 547 13.02 10.79 -32.72
N ILE A 548 12.76 10.83 -34.01
CA ILE A 548 13.47 10.01 -35.02
C ILE A 548 14.58 10.86 -35.62
N LEU A 549 15.81 10.39 -35.53
CA LEU A 549 17.00 11.14 -35.93
C LEU A 549 17.84 10.29 -36.92
N PRO A 550 17.50 10.33 -38.21
CA PRO A 550 18.29 9.65 -39.21
C PRO A 550 19.65 10.34 -39.43
N ASN A 551 20.67 9.57 -39.83
CA ASN A 551 22.02 10.07 -40.06
C ASN A 551 22.58 10.87 -38.83
N THR A 552 22.22 10.42 -37.62
CA THR A 552 22.69 11.02 -36.37
C THR A 552 23.30 9.91 -35.54
N ASP A 553 24.57 10.06 -35.22
CA ASP A 553 25.32 9.13 -34.42
C ASP A 553 24.93 9.18 -32.93
N PHE A 554 25.48 8.30 -32.14
CA PHE A 554 25.19 8.17 -30.72
C PHE A 554 25.48 9.44 -29.93
N ASP A 555 26.64 10.08 -30.17
CA ASP A 555 27.05 11.27 -29.43
C ASP A 555 26.20 12.50 -29.83
N GLY A 556 25.83 12.61 -31.08
CA GLY A 556 24.93 13.64 -31.60
C GLY A 556 23.53 13.51 -30.98
N ALA A 557 22.98 12.31 -30.95
CA ALA A 557 21.66 12.07 -30.37
C ALA A 557 21.66 12.30 -28.84
N ARG A 558 22.71 11.86 -28.15
CA ARG A 558 22.89 12.11 -26.71
C ARG A 558 23.00 13.60 -26.40
N SER A 559 23.82 14.32 -27.19
CA SER A 559 23.98 15.78 -27.03
C SER A 559 22.67 16.52 -27.27
N LEU A 560 21.88 16.10 -28.26
CA LEU A 560 20.55 16.66 -28.49
C LEU A 560 19.61 16.38 -27.32
N GLY A 561 19.61 15.15 -26.80
CA GLY A 561 18.80 14.77 -25.64
C GLY A 561 19.13 15.61 -24.42
N GLU A 562 20.42 15.83 -24.10
CA GLU A 562 20.85 16.66 -23.00
C GLU A 562 20.46 18.14 -23.21
N LYS A 563 20.67 18.66 -24.39
CA LYS A 563 20.25 20.01 -24.76
C LYS A 563 18.74 20.21 -24.58
N LEU A 564 17.92 19.27 -25.00
CA LEU A 564 16.46 19.34 -24.83
C LEU A 564 16.07 19.30 -23.36
N ARG A 565 16.70 18.42 -22.59
CA ARG A 565 16.52 18.35 -21.14
C ARG A 565 16.82 19.68 -20.48
N GLU A 566 17.99 20.26 -20.75
CA GLU A 566 18.41 21.55 -20.19
C GLU A 566 17.48 22.71 -20.60
N ILE A 567 17.03 22.75 -21.84
CA ILE A 567 16.08 23.77 -22.30
C ILE A 567 14.76 23.65 -21.53
N ILE A 568 14.21 22.43 -21.42
CA ILE A 568 12.92 22.23 -20.73
C ILE A 568 13.06 22.51 -19.23
N GLU A 569 14.14 22.09 -18.60
CA GLU A 569 14.43 22.40 -17.19
C GLU A 569 14.51 23.92 -16.94
N ASN A 570 15.05 24.69 -17.89
CA ASN A 570 15.26 26.12 -17.76
C ASN A 570 14.12 26.98 -18.32
N THR A 571 13.13 26.36 -18.97
CA THR A 571 11.95 27.07 -19.47
C THR A 571 10.76 26.92 -18.52
N VAL A 572 9.86 27.87 -18.62
CA VAL A 572 8.65 27.92 -17.80
C VAL A 572 7.45 27.87 -18.71
N THR A 573 6.48 27.02 -18.39
CA THR A 573 5.17 27.03 -19.05
C THR A 573 4.26 27.97 -18.28
N GLU A 574 3.77 28.99 -18.96
CA GLU A 574 2.83 29.94 -18.38
C GLU A 574 1.39 29.46 -18.67
N VAL A 575 0.61 29.24 -17.63
CA VAL A 575 -0.79 28.80 -17.71
C VAL A 575 -1.62 29.61 -16.71
N ASP A 576 -2.56 30.41 -17.17
CA ASP A 576 -3.46 31.22 -16.35
C ASP A 576 -2.75 32.06 -15.26
N GLY A 577 -1.57 32.61 -15.61
CA GLY A 577 -0.74 33.42 -14.68
C GLY A 577 0.13 32.60 -13.72
N LEU A 578 0.08 31.27 -13.78
CA LEU A 578 0.96 30.36 -13.05
C LEU A 578 2.19 30.03 -13.91
N GLN A 579 3.35 30.02 -13.28
CA GLN A 579 4.60 29.61 -13.90
C GLN A 579 4.93 28.16 -13.50
N LEU A 580 4.66 27.22 -14.41
CA LEU A 580 4.93 25.80 -14.19
C LEU A 580 6.32 25.44 -14.73
N LYS A 581 7.13 24.82 -13.89
CA LYS A 581 8.43 24.29 -14.25
C LYS A 581 8.39 22.77 -14.22
N VAL A 582 8.69 22.16 -15.34
CA VAL A 582 8.74 20.70 -15.47
C VAL A 582 10.12 20.25 -15.91
N THR A 583 10.42 19.01 -15.65
CA THR A 583 11.61 18.34 -16.18
C THR A 583 11.19 17.16 -17.05
N ILE A 584 12.12 16.64 -17.79
CA ILE A 584 11.91 15.46 -18.59
C ILE A 584 12.97 14.41 -18.29
N SER A 585 12.55 13.16 -18.29
CA SER A 585 13.46 12.03 -18.40
C SER A 585 13.64 11.68 -19.87
N VAL A 586 14.85 11.38 -20.26
CA VAL A 586 15.20 11.13 -21.66
C VAL A 586 15.94 9.81 -21.79
N GLY A 587 15.45 8.95 -22.67
CA GLY A 587 16.12 7.72 -23.08
C GLY A 587 16.59 7.83 -24.53
N VAL A 588 17.86 7.61 -24.79
CA VAL A 588 18.48 7.68 -26.12
C VAL A 588 18.98 6.30 -26.51
N ALA A 589 18.67 5.88 -27.71
CA ALA A 589 19.28 4.71 -28.32
C ALA A 589 19.77 5.04 -29.73
N SER A 590 20.88 4.43 -30.14
CA SER A 590 21.44 4.60 -31.46
C SER A 590 22.05 3.29 -31.98
N THR A 591 21.92 3.08 -33.27
CA THR A 591 22.55 1.94 -33.98
C THR A 591 22.81 2.26 -35.42
N VAL A 592 23.83 1.62 -36.01
CA VAL A 592 23.97 1.51 -37.47
C VAL A 592 23.04 0.38 -37.93
N VAL A 593 21.96 0.73 -38.59
CA VAL A 593 20.92 -0.24 -39.02
C VAL A 593 21.47 -1.22 -40.02
N SER A 594 21.53 -2.50 -39.69
CA SER A 594 22.04 -3.59 -40.51
C SER A 594 21.00 -4.69 -40.77
N GLY A 595 20.14 -4.97 -39.80
CA GLY A 595 19.11 -6.01 -39.79
C GLY A 595 17.67 -5.50 -39.78
N VAL A 596 16.72 -6.42 -39.92
CA VAL A 596 15.28 -6.11 -39.84
C VAL A 596 14.84 -5.95 -38.35
N ASP A 597 15.50 -6.67 -37.44
CA ASP A 597 15.19 -6.67 -36.02
C ASP A 597 15.80 -5.47 -35.27
N ASP A 598 16.72 -4.74 -35.91
CA ASP A 598 17.39 -3.58 -35.30
C ASP A 598 16.39 -2.46 -34.98
N GLU A 599 15.32 -2.33 -35.75
CA GLU A 599 14.24 -1.37 -35.54
C GLU A 599 13.55 -1.62 -34.19
N LYS A 600 13.19 -2.86 -33.91
CA LYS A 600 12.52 -3.24 -32.65
C LYS A 600 13.46 -3.09 -31.47
N SER A 601 14.68 -3.56 -31.60
CA SER A 601 15.72 -3.47 -30.58
C SER A 601 16.08 -2.02 -30.25
N LEU A 602 16.07 -1.12 -31.25
CA LEU A 602 16.32 0.30 -31.08
C LEU A 602 15.20 0.96 -30.23
N LEU A 603 13.95 0.63 -30.54
CA LEU A 603 12.80 1.16 -29.78
C LEU A 603 12.80 0.65 -28.32
N GLU A 604 12.99 -0.66 -28.13
CA GLU A 604 13.07 -1.26 -26.80
C GLU A 604 14.23 -0.68 -25.97
N SER A 605 15.35 -0.40 -26.60
CA SER A 605 16.53 0.18 -25.94
C SER A 605 16.32 1.64 -25.55
N ALA A 606 15.65 2.42 -26.38
CA ALA A 606 15.29 3.79 -26.05
C ALA A 606 14.32 3.85 -24.88
N ASP A 607 13.32 2.96 -24.85
CA ASP A 607 12.37 2.84 -23.76
C ASP A 607 13.04 2.38 -22.46
N LYS A 608 13.92 1.38 -22.53
CA LYS A 608 14.75 0.92 -21.41
C LYS A 608 15.65 2.03 -20.85
N ALA A 609 16.24 2.83 -21.70
CA ALA A 609 17.04 3.98 -21.30
C ALA A 609 16.18 5.05 -20.62
N LEU A 610 14.99 5.32 -21.13
CA LEU A 610 14.01 6.22 -20.52
C LEU A 610 13.60 5.73 -19.12
N TYR A 611 13.30 4.44 -19.01
CA TYR A 611 12.99 3.83 -17.74
C TYR A 611 14.13 3.96 -16.72
N GLN A 612 15.37 3.75 -17.17
CA GLN A 612 16.55 3.98 -16.32
C GLN A 612 16.70 5.44 -15.90
N ALA A 613 16.44 6.39 -16.80
CA ALA A 613 16.45 7.81 -16.47
C ALA A 613 15.44 8.14 -15.37
N LYS A 614 14.22 7.58 -15.47
CA LYS A 614 13.17 7.73 -14.46
C LYS A 614 13.56 7.12 -13.12
N ARG A 615 14.19 5.94 -13.11
CA ARG A 615 14.64 5.25 -11.89
C ARG A 615 15.81 5.95 -11.19
N ASP A 616 16.74 6.48 -11.95
CA ASP A 616 17.97 7.09 -11.42
C ASP A 616 17.74 8.48 -10.84
N GLY A 617 16.47 8.93 -10.76
CA GLY A 617 16.08 10.20 -10.12
C GLY A 617 15.56 11.26 -11.08
N ARG A 618 15.17 10.86 -12.29
CA ARG A 618 14.56 11.72 -13.31
C ARG A 618 15.46 12.89 -13.77
N ASN A 619 14.92 13.81 -14.56
CA ASN A 619 15.61 14.99 -15.07
C ASN A 619 17.02 14.68 -15.59
N ARG A 620 17.15 13.67 -16.42
CA ARG A 620 18.42 13.21 -16.97
C ARG A 620 18.29 12.46 -18.26
N VAL A 621 19.39 12.34 -18.95
CA VAL A 621 19.52 11.50 -20.12
C VAL A 621 20.19 10.18 -19.74
N ARG A 622 19.63 9.09 -20.23
CA ARG A 622 20.29 7.78 -20.29
C ARG A 622 20.37 7.35 -21.74
N SER A 623 21.45 6.71 -22.08
CA SER A 623 21.69 6.35 -23.48
C SER A 623 22.25 4.93 -23.61
N ILE A 624 21.80 4.23 -24.63
CA ILE A 624 22.23 2.88 -24.97
C ILE A 624 22.72 2.90 -26.41
N HIS A 625 23.97 2.50 -26.61
CA HIS A 625 24.53 2.30 -27.94
C HIS A 625 24.45 0.81 -28.28
N LEU A 626 23.68 0.49 -29.30
CA LEU A 626 23.56 -0.88 -29.81
C LEU A 626 24.69 -1.13 -30.82
N HIS A 627 25.63 -2.01 -30.47
CA HIS A 627 26.62 -2.47 -31.42
C HIS A 627 26.04 -3.63 -32.24
N PRO A 628 26.46 -3.77 -33.51
CA PRO A 628 25.97 -4.84 -34.39
C PRO A 628 26.17 -6.29 -33.87
N ARG A 629 26.90 -6.47 -32.76
CA ARG A 629 27.13 -7.76 -32.09
C ARG A 629 26.19 -8.03 -30.90
N ASP A 630 25.41 -7.05 -30.49
CA ASP A 630 24.52 -7.16 -29.33
C ASP A 630 23.07 -7.55 -29.72
N ILE A 631 22.86 -7.77 -31.02
CA ILE A 631 21.56 -8.08 -31.60
C ILE A 631 21.62 -9.55 -32.12
N VAL A 632 21.52 -10.49 -31.19
CA VAL A 632 21.27 -11.91 -31.46
C VAL A 632 20.11 -12.39 -30.60
#